data_2540576954d69978a17afdb336750972
#
_entry.id   2540576954d69978a17afdb336750972
#
_cell.length_a   1.000
_cell.length_b   1.000
_cell.length_c   1.000
_cell.angle_alpha   90.00
_cell.angle_beta   90.00
_cell.angle_gamma   90.00
#
_symmetry.space_group_name_H-M   'P 1'
#
loop_
_entity.id
_entity.type
_entity.pdbx_description
1 polymer ?
#
loop_
_entity_poly.entity_id
_entity_poly.type
_entity_poly.pdbx_seq_one_letter_code
_entity_poly.pdbx_strand_id
1 'polypeptide(L)'
;MNQPLPRYVDYMYSYPHKTAYRSFPSPVSLVPYLKQVEGQKASLYFHIPFCSHKCGYCNLFSLQTNRADYIATYLETLHKQAQQLSPLTTGLAFDSFAIGGGTPLLLTVPQLEYLLDTAALFGVHPSHTFTSVETSPEYADPARLDLLKQAGVARVSIGVQSFLDEELTALKRRPRRDMINQALEAIRKRQFPFFNIDLIYGIKGQTVASFLYSLEQALLFQPNELFIYPLYVRPGTAITERESDDVCFQMYCAASGTKIGRASCRERV
;
A
#
# COMPACT_ATOMS: atom_id res chain seq x y z
N MET A 1 -24.91 26.58 20.43
CA MET A 1 -24.87 26.43 18.97
C MET A 1 -24.11 25.15 18.66
N ASN A 2 -24.82 24.10 18.26
CA ASN A 2 -24.17 22.84 17.86
C ASN A 2 -23.44 23.10 16.55
N GLN A 3 -22.10 23.15 16.55
CA GLN A 3 -21.35 23.07 15.32
C GLN A 3 -21.65 21.70 14.68
N PRO A 4 -21.96 21.65 13.37
CA PRO A 4 -22.13 20.38 12.71
C PRO A 4 -20.82 19.58 12.82
N LEU A 5 -20.93 18.31 13.11
CA LEU A 5 -19.77 17.41 13.13
C LEU A 5 -19.05 17.49 11.77
N PRO A 6 -17.71 17.55 11.77
CA PRO A 6 -16.95 17.54 10.52
C PRO A 6 -17.29 16.27 9.70
N ARG A 7 -17.45 16.40 8.39
CA ARG A 7 -17.76 15.26 7.50
C ARG A 7 -16.61 14.27 7.40
N TYR A 8 -15.41 14.74 7.58
CA TYR A 8 -14.20 13.94 7.66
C TYR A 8 -13.66 14.01 9.06
N VAL A 9 -13.71 12.89 9.76
CA VAL A 9 -13.04 12.71 11.04
C VAL A 9 -11.65 12.11 10.79
N ASP A 10 -10.77 12.25 11.79
CA ASP A 10 -9.46 11.63 11.73
C ASP A 10 -9.57 10.11 11.55
N TYR A 11 -8.50 9.53 10.98
CA TYR A 11 -8.40 8.09 10.71
C TYR A 11 -8.79 7.27 11.93
N MET A 12 -9.82 6.43 11.81
CA MET A 12 -10.21 5.49 12.84
C MET A 12 -9.28 4.26 12.82
N TYR A 13 -8.60 4.05 13.91
CA TYR A 13 -7.77 2.86 14.08
C TYR A 13 -8.60 1.74 14.70
N SER A 14 -8.55 0.55 14.10
CA SER A 14 -9.13 -0.67 14.67
C SER A 14 -8.28 -1.26 15.82
N TYR A 15 -7.16 -0.63 16.13
CA TYR A 15 -6.22 -0.98 17.20
C TYR A 15 -5.82 0.31 17.95
N PRO A 16 -5.23 0.21 19.15
CA PRO A 16 -4.82 1.39 19.89
C PRO A 16 -3.93 2.33 19.09
N HIS A 17 -4.23 3.63 19.15
CA HIS A 17 -3.44 4.63 18.44
C HIS A 17 -1.97 4.59 18.92
N LYS A 18 -1.02 4.81 17.99
CA LYS A 18 0.42 4.77 18.28
C LYS A 18 0.87 5.61 19.49
N THR A 19 0.14 6.68 19.85
CA THR A 19 0.42 7.49 21.03
C THR A 19 0.09 6.78 22.34
N ALA A 20 -0.66 5.68 22.31
CA ALA A 20 -0.93 4.84 23.47
C ALA A 20 0.19 3.85 23.78
N TYR A 21 1.07 3.56 22.80
CA TYR A 21 2.20 2.67 23.03
C TYR A 21 3.23 3.27 23.97
N ARG A 22 3.76 2.43 24.82
CA ARG A 22 4.83 2.76 25.77
C ARG A 22 5.91 1.69 25.68
N SER A 23 7.15 2.08 25.92
CA SER A 23 8.22 1.10 26.08
C SER A 23 7.93 0.23 27.30
N PHE A 24 8.19 -1.05 27.17
CA PHE A 24 8.15 -1.94 28.33
C PHE A 24 9.33 -1.63 29.26
N PRO A 25 9.12 -1.65 30.58
CA PRO A 25 10.20 -1.41 31.55
C PRO A 25 11.26 -2.51 31.53
N SER A 26 10.93 -3.70 31.05
CA SER A 26 11.82 -4.82 30.85
C SER A 26 11.40 -5.61 29.60
N PRO A 27 12.29 -6.40 28.98
CA PRO A 27 11.92 -7.28 27.87
C PRO A 27 10.77 -8.21 28.23
N VAL A 28 9.82 -8.36 27.31
CA VAL A 28 8.64 -9.22 27.49
C VAL A 28 8.73 -10.38 26.52
N SER A 29 8.57 -11.62 27.02
CA SER A 29 8.51 -12.80 26.17
C SER A 29 7.24 -12.80 25.32
N LEU A 30 7.35 -13.08 24.02
CA LEU A 30 6.21 -13.22 23.11
C LEU A 30 5.53 -14.59 23.23
N VAL A 31 6.23 -15.62 23.74
CA VAL A 31 5.76 -17.01 23.75
C VAL A 31 4.39 -17.19 24.45
N PRO A 32 4.12 -16.62 25.63
CA PRO A 32 2.81 -16.77 26.28
C PRO A 32 1.65 -16.19 25.44
N TYR A 33 1.91 -15.09 24.70
CA TYR A 33 0.90 -14.44 23.86
C TYR A 33 0.65 -15.24 22.58
N LEU A 34 1.68 -15.77 21.95
CA LEU A 34 1.56 -16.61 20.75
C LEU A 34 0.79 -17.89 21.04
N LYS A 35 1.00 -18.51 22.21
CA LYS A 35 0.24 -19.68 22.66
C LYS A 35 -1.26 -19.42 22.81
N GLN A 36 -1.67 -18.19 23.17
CA GLN A 36 -3.09 -17.85 23.32
C GLN A 36 -3.82 -17.77 21.97
N VAL A 37 -3.09 -17.60 20.87
CA VAL A 37 -3.64 -17.51 19.50
C VAL A 37 -3.28 -18.73 18.65
N GLU A 38 -2.76 -19.79 19.28
CA GLU A 38 -2.44 -21.05 18.60
C GLU A 38 -3.70 -21.61 17.90
N GLY A 39 -3.52 -22.11 16.68
CA GLY A 39 -4.62 -22.60 15.84
C GLY A 39 -5.48 -21.50 15.18
N GLN A 40 -5.26 -20.24 15.48
CA GLN A 40 -5.98 -19.15 14.85
C GLN A 40 -5.35 -18.79 13.50
N LYS A 41 -6.17 -18.21 12.63
CA LYS A 41 -5.70 -17.58 11.38
C LYS A 41 -4.91 -16.33 11.69
N ALA A 42 -3.79 -16.18 11.01
CA ALA A 42 -2.90 -15.05 11.16
C ALA A 42 -2.54 -14.44 9.79
N SER A 43 -2.13 -13.19 9.79
CA SER A 43 -1.58 -12.50 8.63
C SER A 43 -0.11 -12.22 8.85
N LEU A 44 0.72 -12.50 7.84
CA LEU A 44 2.12 -12.08 7.83
C LEU A 44 2.22 -10.74 7.10
N TYR A 45 2.98 -9.80 7.64
CA TYR A 45 3.27 -8.53 6.98
C TYR A 45 4.77 -8.25 6.98
N PHE A 46 5.33 -7.99 5.79
CA PHE A 46 6.69 -7.48 5.67
C PHE A 46 6.65 -6.01 5.26
N HIS A 47 7.26 -5.18 6.07
CA HIS A 47 7.39 -3.76 5.81
C HIS A 47 8.69 -3.48 5.07
N ILE A 48 8.61 -2.91 3.86
CA ILE A 48 9.78 -2.47 3.09
C ILE A 48 9.85 -0.94 3.16
N PRO A 49 10.68 -0.35 4.03
CA PRO A 49 10.60 1.08 4.33
C PRO A 49 11.24 1.97 3.26
N PHE A 50 11.65 1.43 2.12
CA PHE A 50 12.42 2.17 1.14
C PHE A 50 11.58 2.80 0.03
N CYS A 51 11.90 4.06 -0.28
CA CYS A 51 11.40 4.79 -1.43
C CYS A 51 12.56 5.52 -2.13
N SER A 52 12.53 5.62 -3.46
CA SER A 52 13.45 6.50 -4.20
C SER A 52 13.11 7.98 -4.00
N HIS A 53 11.84 8.26 -3.70
CA HIS A 53 11.33 9.59 -3.46
C HIS A 53 10.21 9.56 -2.43
N LYS A 54 10.19 10.53 -1.52
CA LYS A 54 9.11 10.69 -0.54
C LYS A 54 8.04 11.61 -1.11
N CYS A 55 6.83 11.08 -1.32
CA CYS A 55 5.67 11.85 -1.74
C CYS A 55 5.28 12.90 -0.69
N GLY A 56 4.74 14.04 -1.14
CA GLY A 56 4.46 15.17 -0.25
C GLY A 56 3.42 14.89 0.83
N TYR A 57 2.51 13.95 0.60
CA TYR A 57 1.43 13.57 1.53
C TYR A 57 1.77 12.37 2.42
N CYS A 58 2.88 11.67 2.13
CA CYS A 58 3.16 10.38 2.76
C CYS A 58 3.58 10.55 4.23
N ASN A 59 2.85 9.92 5.13
CA ASN A 59 3.12 9.84 6.57
C ASN A 59 3.53 8.42 7.00
N LEU A 60 3.69 7.50 6.07
CA LEU A 60 4.15 6.15 6.38
C LEU A 60 5.61 6.17 6.86
N PHE A 61 5.96 5.16 7.64
CA PHE A 61 7.34 4.93 8.01
C PHE A 61 8.12 4.52 6.75
N SER A 62 8.80 5.50 6.14
CA SER A 62 9.57 5.31 4.93
C SER A 62 10.87 6.10 4.96
N LEU A 63 11.91 5.50 4.40
CA LEU A 63 13.25 6.07 4.26
C LEU A 63 13.54 6.29 2.77
N GLN A 64 13.77 7.55 2.40
CA GLN A 64 14.23 7.85 1.06
C GLN A 64 15.70 7.45 0.93
N THR A 65 15.99 6.44 0.11
CA THR A 65 17.35 5.96 -0.13
C THR A 65 17.49 5.26 -1.47
N ASN A 66 18.67 5.43 -2.08
CA ASN A 66 19.12 4.65 -3.24
C ASN A 66 20.36 3.80 -2.89
N ARG A 67 20.70 3.68 -1.60
CA ARG A 67 21.87 2.95 -1.12
C ARG A 67 21.59 1.45 -1.10
N ALA A 68 22.20 0.73 -2.03
CA ALA A 68 22.04 -0.72 -2.15
C ALA A 68 22.52 -1.48 -0.90
N ASP A 69 23.57 -0.98 -0.22
CA ASP A 69 24.09 -1.55 1.02
C ASP A 69 23.08 -1.49 2.17
N TYR A 70 22.34 -0.38 2.29
CA TYR A 70 21.28 -0.25 3.29
C TYR A 70 20.13 -1.24 3.06
N ILE A 71 19.73 -1.38 1.80
CA ILE A 71 18.66 -2.32 1.41
C ILE A 71 19.11 -3.76 1.72
N ALA A 72 20.33 -4.14 1.33
CA ALA A 72 20.86 -5.46 1.58
C ALA A 72 20.94 -5.76 3.09
N THR A 73 21.51 -4.86 3.89
CA THR A 73 21.59 -5.01 5.35
C THR A 73 20.22 -5.14 6.00
N TYR A 74 19.23 -4.38 5.51
CA TYR A 74 17.86 -4.49 5.99
C TYR A 74 17.24 -5.87 5.71
N LEU A 75 17.38 -6.37 4.49
CA LEU A 75 16.85 -7.68 4.09
C LEU A 75 17.51 -8.82 4.88
N GLU A 76 18.83 -8.77 5.08
CA GLU A 76 19.55 -9.72 5.93
C GLU A 76 19.05 -9.68 7.38
N THR A 77 18.80 -8.47 7.91
CA THR A 77 18.27 -8.30 9.27
C THR A 77 16.85 -8.82 9.39
N LEU A 78 15.99 -8.55 8.39
CA LEU A 78 14.64 -9.09 8.31
C LEU A 78 14.66 -10.62 8.27
N HIS A 79 15.56 -11.21 7.48
CA HIS A 79 15.73 -12.67 7.41
C HIS A 79 16.17 -13.27 8.75
N LYS A 80 17.15 -12.67 9.43
CA LYS A 80 17.57 -13.09 10.78
C LYS A 80 16.42 -12.99 11.79
N GLN A 81 15.63 -11.91 11.72
CA GLN A 81 14.43 -11.76 12.55
C GLN A 81 13.41 -12.86 12.24
N ALA A 82 13.19 -13.18 10.97
CA ALA A 82 12.30 -14.26 10.57
C ALA A 82 12.78 -15.62 11.08
N GLN A 83 14.07 -15.93 11.01
CA GLN A 83 14.66 -17.15 11.59
C GLN A 83 14.43 -17.28 13.09
N GLN A 84 14.44 -16.16 13.82
CA GLN A 84 14.19 -16.16 15.27
C GLN A 84 12.70 -16.30 15.61
N LEU A 85 11.81 -15.72 14.80
CA LEU A 85 10.38 -15.69 15.09
C LEU A 85 9.63 -16.90 14.55
N SER A 86 10.02 -17.45 13.39
CA SER A 86 9.28 -18.55 12.75
C SER A 86 9.14 -19.78 13.64
N PRO A 87 10.14 -20.21 14.44
CA PRO A 87 9.95 -21.33 15.35
C PRO A 87 8.93 -21.08 16.46
N LEU A 88 8.70 -19.79 16.79
CA LEU A 88 7.73 -19.39 17.82
C LEU A 88 6.29 -19.33 17.28
N THR A 89 6.12 -19.36 15.96
CA THR A 89 4.81 -19.19 15.29
C THR A 89 4.31 -20.46 14.63
N THR A 90 4.91 -21.62 14.91
CA THR A 90 4.55 -22.92 14.30
C THR A 90 3.10 -23.35 14.54
N GLY A 91 2.46 -22.84 15.59
CA GLY A 91 1.04 -23.07 15.89
C GLY A 91 0.08 -22.12 15.16
N LEU A 92 0.55 -21.16 14.37
CA LEU A 92 -0.27 -20.21 13.64
C LEU A 92 -0.50 -20.68 12.19
N ALA A 93 -1.70 -20.46 11.68
CA ALA A 93 -2.03 -20.67 10.27
C ALA A 93 -2.02 -19.33 9.53
N PHE A 94 -0.96 -19.03 8.77
CA PHE A 94 -0.89 -17.82 7.96
C PHE A 94 -1.71 -18.01 6.67
N ASP A 95 -2.88 -17.39 6.60
CA ASP A 95 -3.78 -17.43 5.43
C ASP A 95 -3.63 -16.22 4.51
N SER A 96 -2.93 -15.19 4.97
CA SER A 96 -2.63 -14.00 4.16
C SER A 96 -1.22 -13.48 4.42
N PHE A 97 -0.64 -12.91 3.37
CA PHE A 97 0.68 -12.28 3.39
C PHE A 97 0.62 -10.94 2.65
N ALA A 98 1.16 -9.90 3.24
CA ALA A 98 1.24 -8.61 2.58
C ALA A 98 2.66 -8.04 2.64
N ILE A 99 3.10 -7.49 1.51
CA ILE A 99 4.36 -6.76 1.37
C ILE A 99 4.02 -5.32 1.01
N GLY A 100 4.28 -4.43 1.95
CA GLY A 100 3.91 -3.02 1.82
C GLY A 100 4.93 -2.09 2.47
N GLY A 101 4.55 -0.83 2.68
CA GLY A 101 5.36 0.17 3.37
C GLY A 101 5.74 1.37 2.52
N GLY A 102 6.99 1.47 2.10
CA GLY A 102 7.48 2.50 1.18
C GLY A 102 7.11 2.13 -0.26
N THR A 103 8.02 1.43 -0.93
CA THR A 103 7.79 0.91 -2.30
C THR A 103 8.46 -0.47 -2.41
N PRO A 104 7.74 -1.56 -2.13
CA PRO A 104 8.31 -2.92 -2.13
C PRO A 104 9.01 -3.30 -3.43
N LEU A 105 8.44 -2.93 -4.59
CA LEU A 105 9.04 -3.23 -5.88
C LEU A 105 10.24 -2.33 -6.24
N LEU A 106 10.69 -1.45 -5.36
CA LEU A 106 12.02 -0.85 -5.46
C LEU A 106 13.13 -1.91 -5.38
N LEU A 107 12.87 -3.02 -4.70
CA LEU A 107 13.78 -4.16 -4.61
C LEU A 107 14.05 -4.74 -6.00
N THR A 108 15.27 -5.22 -6.22
CA THR A 108 15.64 -5.96 -7.44
C THR A 108 14.99 -7.35 -7.45
N VAL A 109 14.95 -8.00 -8.61
CA VAL A 109 14.40 -9.36 -8.73
C VAL A 109 15.05 -10.34 -7.74
N PRO A 110 16.39 -10.43 -7.60
CA PRO A 110 17.00 -11.32 -6.61
C PRO A 110 16.64 -10.94 -5.15
N GLN A 111 16.44 -9.65 -4.86
CA GLN A 111 16.04 -9.21 -3.52
C GLN A 111 14.57 -9.57 -3.22
N LEU A 112 13.70 -9.53 -4.23
CA LEU A 112 12.31 -9.98 -4.09
C LEU A 112 12.25 -11.50 -3.90
N GLU A 113 13.05 -12.28 -4.63
CA GLU A 113 13.19 -13.73 -4.42
C GLU A 113 13.62 -14.02 -2.99
N TYR A 114 14.68 -13.37 -2.52
CA TYR A 114 15.16 -13.52 -1.13
C TYR A 114 14.11 -13.14 -0.08
N LEU A 115 13.27 -12.13 -0.37
CA LEU A 115 12.16 -11.74 0.50
C LEU A 115 11.07 -12.81 0.55
N LEU A 116 10.73 -13.44 -0.58
CA LEU A 116 9.78 -14.54 -0.64
C LEU A 116 10.31 -15.79 0.08
N ASP A 117 11.59 -16.11 -0.09
CA ASP A 117 12.26 -17.19 0.66
C ASP A 117 12.25 -16.91 2.17
N THR A 118 12.37 -15.66 2.57
CA THR A 118 12.24 -15.25 3.98
C THR A 118 10.81 -15.51 4.51
N ALA A 119 9.78 -15.26 3.71
CA ALA A 119 8.40 -15.57 4.09
C ALA A 119 8.15 -17.08 4.21
N ALA A 120 8.84 -17.89 3.39
CA ALA A 120 8.74 -19.35 3.45
C ALA A 120 9.18 -19.94 4.80
N LEU A 121 10.01 -19.25 5.58
CA LEU A 121 10.35 -19.65 6.96
C LEU A 121 9.11 -19.75 7.88
N PHE A 122 8.05 -19.01 7.57
CA PHE A 122 6.77 -19.06 8.27
C PHE A 122 5.77 -20.03 7.63
N GLY A 123 6.18 -20.84 6.66
CA GLY A 123 5.30 -21.69 5.87
C GLY A 123 4.43 -20.91 4.89
N VAL A 124 4.79 -19.67 4.59
CA VAL A 124 4.04 -18.78 3.69
C VAL A 124 4.62 -18.87 2.29
N HIS A 125 3.79 -19.34 1.34
CA HIS A 125 4.13 -19.41 -0.08
C HIS A 125 3.02 -18.73 -0.89
N PRO A 126 3.34 -17.78 -1.77
CA PRO A 126 2.31 -17.05 -2.53
C PRO A 126 1.36 -17.94 -3.34
N SER A 127 1.81 -19.12 -3.75
CA SER A 127 0.98 -20.10 -4.49
C SER A 127 -0.15 -20.72 -3.64
N HIS A 128 -0.06 -20.67 -2.32
CA HIS A 128 -1.02 -21.26 -1.38
C HIS A 128 -1.56 -20.26 -0.35
N THR A 129 -0.85 -19.15 -0.16
CA THR A 129 -1.22 -18.08 0.78
C THR A 129 -1.64 -16.85 -0.01
N PHE A 130 -2.81 -16.26 0.29
CA PHE A 130 -3.23 -15.03 -0.37
C PHE A 130 -2.18 -13.94 -0.15
N THR A 131 -1.40 -13.63 -1.18
CA THR A 131 -0.29 -12.69 -1.11
C THR A 131 -0.61 -11.42 -1.88
N SER A 132 -0.44 -10.27 -1.22
CA SER A 132 -0.59 -8.94 -1.81
C SER A 132 0.72 -8.16 -1.77
N VAL A 133 1.02 -7.43 -2.85
CA VAL A 133 2.23 -6.60 -2.98
C VAL A 133 1.84 -5.20 -3.44
N GLU A 134 2.39 -4.20 -2.76
CA GLU A 134 2.24 -2.79 -3.13
C GLU A 134 3.37 -2.35 -4.06
N THR A 135 3.07 -1.43 -4.98
CA THR A 135 4.05 -0.85 -5.90
C THR A 135 3.72 0.58 -6.29
N SER A 136 4.63 1.20 -7.01
CA SER A 136 4.43 2.48 -7.72
C SER A 136 4.76 2.32 -9.19
N PRO A 137 4.30 3.25 -10.06
CA PRO A 137 4.51 3.13 -11.50
C PRO A 137 5.99 2.99 -11.93
N GLU A 138 6.92 3.57 -11.19
CA GLU A 138 8.34 3.53 -11.49
C GLU A 138 8.95 2.12 -11.42
N TYR A 139 8.31 1.21 -10.66
CA TYR A 139 8.87 -0.12 -10.36
C TYR A 139 7.99 -1.28 -10.82
N ALA A 140 6.88 -0.99 -11.50
CA ALA A 140 6.01 -2.01 -12.09
C ALA A 140 6.52 -2.45 -13.46
N ASP A 141 7.80 -2.83 -13.56
CA ASP A 141 8.42 -3.30 -14.79
C ASP A 141 8.17 -4.80 -15.04
N PRO A 142 8.37 -5.26 -16.30
CA PRO A 142 8.13 -6.63 -16.70
C PRO A 142 8.82 -7.68 -15.83
N ALA A 143 10.10 -7.50 -15.51
CA ALA A 143 10.89 -8.52 -14.81
C ALA A 143 10.38 -8.77 -13.39
N ARG A 144 10.08 -7.71 -12.65
CA ARG A 144 9.52 -7.81 -11.29
C ARG A 144 8.11 -8.39 -11.29
N LEU A 145 7.27 -7.93 -12.22
CA LEU A 145 5.90 -8.41 -12.33
C LEU A 145 5.84 -9.89 -12.77
N ASP A 146 6.76 -10.34 -13.63
CA ASP A 146 6.87 -11.74 -14.04
C ASP A 146 7.26 -12.64 -12.88
N LEU A 147 8.23 -12.21 -12.04
CA LEU A 147 8.58 -12.88 -10.81
C LEU A 147 7.36 -13.05 -9.89
N LEU A 148 6.64 -11.95 -9.61
CA LEU A 148 5.46 -11.99 -8.73
C LEU A 148 4.38 -12.93 -9.27
N LYS A 149 4.15 -12.91 -10.59
CA LYS A 149 3.18 -13.79 -11.24
C LYS A 149 3.59 -15.25 -11.13
N GLN A 150 4.85 -15.57 -11.42
CA GLN A 150 5.41 -16.93 -11.32
C GLN A 150 5.39 -17.46 -9.89
N ALA A 151 5.67 -16.61 -8.90
CA ALA A 151 5.58 -16.96 -7.50
C ALA A 151 4.14 -17.23 -7.01
N GLY A 152 3.12 -16.82 -7.77
CA GLY A 152 1.71 -17.01 -7.41
C GLY A 152 1.11 -15.86 -6.60
N VAL A 153 1.72 -14.66 -6.62
CA VAL A 153 1.13 -13.48 -5.97
C VAL A 153 -0.28 -13.25 -6.48
N ALA A 154 -1.22 -13.13 -5.55
CA ALA A 154 -2.63 -13.01 -5.88
C ALA A 154 -3.03 -11.56 -6.20
N ARG A 155 -2.42 -10.57 -5.53
CA ARG A 155 -2.82 -9.17 -5.63
C ARG A 155 -1.64 -8.25 -5.86
N VAL A 156 -1.77 -7.35 -6.83
CA VAL A 156 -0.89 -6.20 -7.02
C VAL A 156 -1.69 -4.92 -6.82
N SER A 157 -1.23 -4.05 -5.91
CA SER A 157 -1.80 -2.73 -5.64
C SER A 157 -0.85 -1.65 -6.11
N ILE A 158 -1.30 -0.74 -6.97
CA ILE A 158 -0.44 0.31 -7.51
C ILE A 158 -0.96 1.70 -7.14
N GLY A 159 -0.09 2.48 -6.47
CA GLY A 159 -0.37 3.87 -6.13
C GLY A 159 -0.21 4.78 -7.34
N VAL A 160 -1.29 5.09 -8.04
CA VAL A 160 -1.34 6.05 -9.16
C VAL A 160 -1.60 7.47 -8.64
N GLN A 161 -2.62 7.61 -7.82
CA GLN A 161 -3.11 8.81 -7.14
C GLN A 161 -3.88 9.78 -8.04
N SER A 162 -3.40 10.09 -9.25
CA SER A 162 -4.07 10.88 -10.28
C SER A 162 -3.51 10.54 -11.67
N PHE A 163 -4.27 10.86 -12.72
CA PHE A 163 -3.84 10.78 -14.12
C PHE A 163 -3.53 12.17 -14.71
N LEU A 164 -3.51 13.21 -13.88
CA LEU A 164 -3.18 14.58 -14.29
C LEU A 164 -1.83 15.01 -13.70
N ASP A 165 -0.92 15.47 -14.56
CA ASP A 165 0.44 15.83 -14.16
C ASP A 165 0.48 17.00 -13.17
N GLU A 166 -0.49 17.93 -13.26
CA GLU A 166 -0.63 19.03 -12.31
C GLU A 166 -0.98 18.53 -10.91
N GLU A 167 -1.90 17.57 -10.80
CA GLU A 167 -2.31 16.95 -9.53
C GLU A 167 -1.17 16.11 -8.94
N LEU A 168 -0.44 15.37 -9.78
CA LEU A 168 0.75 14.62 -9.35
C LEU A 168 1.85 15.55 -8.84
N THR A 169 2.04 16.70 -9.50
CA THR A 169 2.99 17.74 -9.09
C THR A 169 2.57 18.34 -7.74
N ALA A 170 1.29 18.63 -7.53
CA ALA A 170 0.74 19.11 -6.26
C ALA A 170 0.99 18.11 -5.13
N LEU A 171 0.91 16.81 -5.41
CA LEU A 171 1.23 15.71 -4.49
C LEU A 171 2.74 15.48 -4.31
N LYS A 172 3.59 16.24 -5.00
CA LYS A 172 5.06 16.01 -5.06
C LYS A 172 5.41 14.59 -5.47
N ARG A 173 4.68 14.04 -6.47
CA ARG A 173 4.96 12.74 -7.08
C ARG A 173 5.75 12.92 -8.38
N ARG A 174 6.61 11.91 -8.68
CA ARG A 174 7.44 11.92 -9.90
C ARG A 174 6.82 11.25 -11.12
N PRO A 175 6.00 10.17 -10.97
CA PRO A 175 5.45 9.49 -12.14
C PRO A 175 4.68 10.45 -13.03
N ARG A 176 4.94 10.34 -14.35
CA ARG A 176 4.18 11.03 -15.38
C ARG A 176 3.16 10.07 -15.98
N ARG A 177 2.18 10.63 -16.67
CA ARG A 177 1.09 9.87 -17.28
C ARG A 177 1.56 8.70 -18.14
N ASP A 178 2.59 8.88 -18.98
CA ASP A 178 3.10 7.79 -19.83
C ASP A 178 3.65 6.61 -19.02
N MET A 179 4.39 6.89 -17.96
CA MET A 179 4.91 5.87 -17.05
C MET A 179 3.77 5.14 -16.33
N ILE A 180 2.74 5.87 -15.89
CA ILE A 180 1.55 5.29 -15.27
C ILE A 180 0.87 4.34 -16.25
N ASN A 181 0.61 4.77 -17.48
CA ASN A 181 -0.03 3.94 -18.49
C ASN A 181 0.77 2.68 -18.82
N GLN A 182 2.10 2.79 -18.96
CA GLN A 182 2.98 1.64 -19.17
C GLN A 182 2.93 0.64 -18.01
N ALA A 183 2.97 1.13 -16.77
CA ALA A 183 2.91 0.30 -15.58
C ALA A 183 1.57 -0.44 -15.46
N LEU A 184 0.46 0.27 -15.65
CA LEU A 184 -0.89 -0.30 -15.58
C LEU A 184 -1.10 -1.35 -16.67
N GLU A 185 -0.65 -1.09 -17.89
CA GLU A 185 -0.72 -2.05 -18.99
C GLU A 185 0.16 -3.28 -18.73
N ALA A 186 1.33 -3.10 -18.13
CA ALA A 186 2.21 -4.20 -17.73
C ALA A 186 1.56 -5.12 -16.69
N ILE A 187 0.86 -4.55 -15.69
CA ILE A 187 0.12 -5.32 -14.69
C ILE A 187 -1.09 -6.02 -15.33
N ARG A 188 -1.89 -5.29 -16.13
CA ARG A 188 -3.08 -5.83 -16.82
C ARG A 188 -2.74 -7.05 -17.68
N LYS A 189 -1.67 -6.99 -18.46
CA LYS A 189 -1.21 -8.10 -19.32
C LYS A 189 -0.89 -9.38 -18.55
N ARG A 190 -0.49 -9.29 -17.29
CA ARG A 190 -0.14 -10.46 -16.47
C ARG A 190 -1.32 -11.12 -15.79
N GLN A 191 -2.49 -10.49 -15.84
CA GLN A 191 -3.74 -11.08 -15.33
C GLN A 191 -3.58 -11.61 -13.90
N PHE A 192 -3.12 -10.76 -12.98
CA PHE A 192 -3.17 -11.08 -11.56
C PHE A 192 -4.62 -11.31 -11.13
N PRO A 193 -4.91 -12.26 -10.20
CA PRO A 193 -6.27 -12.49 -9.70
C PRO A 193 -6.93 -11.20 -9.17
N PHE A 194 -6.14 -10.33 -8.54
CA PHE A 194 -6.59 -9.04 -8.06
C PHE A 194 -5.62 -7.94 -8.50
N PHE A 195 -6.15 -6.97 -9.21
CA PHE A 195 -5.45 -5.77 -9.62
C PHE A 195 -6.17 -4.56 -9.01
N ASN A 196 -5.50 -3.81 -8.14
CA ASN A 196 -6.00 -2.61 -7.50
C ASN A 196 -5.23 -1.37 -7.93
N ILE A 197 -5.97 -0.27 -8.15
CA ILE A 197 -5.41 1.06 -8.42
C ILE A 197 -5.84 1.99 -7.28
N ASP A 198 -4.88 2.72 -6.70
CA ASP A 198 -5.13 3.71 -5.68
C ASP A 198 -5.19 5.10 -6.29
N LEU A 199 -6.24 5.87 -5.96
CA LEU A 199 -6.44 7.26 -6.34
C LEU A 199 -6.64 8.13 -5.10
N ILE A 200 -6.19 9.39 -5.17
CA ILE A 200 -6.41 10.38 -4.10
C ILE A 200 -7.35 11.45 -4.61
N TYR A 201 -8.34 11.83 -3.79
CA TYR A 201 -9.21 12.97 -4.03
C TYR A 201 -9.02 14.06 -2.96
N GLY A 202 -9.41 15.29 -3.29
CA GLY A 202 -9.23 16.45 -2.44
C GLY A 202 -7.84 17.08 -2.54
N ILE A 203 -7.10 16.80 -3.60
CA ILE A 203 -5.82 17.46 -3.91
C ILE A 203 -6.08 18.94 -4.16
N LYS A 204 -5.20 19.83 -3.68
CA LYS A 204 -5.34 21.26 -3.88
C LYS A 204 -5.42 21.63 -5.38
N GLY A 205 -6.46 22.34 -5.79
CA GLY A 205 -6.77 22.65 -7.17
C GLY A 205 -7.54 21.58 -7.94
N GLN A 206 -7.75 20.40 -7.34
CA GLN A 206 -8.55 19.33 -7.94
C GLN A 206 -10.04 19.71 -7.99
N THR A 207 -10.70 19.38 -9.08
CA THR A 207 -12.14 19.55 -9.26
C THR A 207 -12.85 18.20 -9.29
N VAL A 208 -14.18 18.19 -9.12
CA VAL A 208 -14.98 16.99 -9.32
C VAL A 208 -14.74 16.39 -10.71
N ALA A 209 -14.67 17.25 -11.75
CA ALA A 209 -14.46 16.81 -13.12
C ALA A 209 -13.06 16.18 -13.32
N SER A 210 -11.99 16.76 -12.75
CA SER A 210 -10.64 16.23 -12.89
C SER A 210 -10.46 14.93 -12.11
N PHE A 211 -11.11 14.78 -10.94
CA PHE A 211 -11.13 13.52 -10.21
C PHE A 211 -11.88 12.41 -10.96
N LEU A 212 -13.07 12.72 -11.49
CA LEU A 212 -13.83 11.76 -12.31
C LEU A 212 -13.06 11.36 -13.57
N TYR A 213 -12.37 12.30 -14.21
CA TYR A 213 -11.47 11.97 -15.31
C TYR A 213 -10.41 10.93 -14.89
N SER A 214 -9.75 11.14 -13.75
CA SER A 214 -8.77 10.18 -13.24
C SER A 214 -9.40 8.82 -12.95
N LEU A 215 -10.61 8.78 -12.41
CA LEU A 215 -11.37 7.56 -12.19
C LEU A 215 -11.68 6.82 -13.50
N GLU A 216 -12.16 7.54 -14.53
CA GLU A 216 -12.45 7.00 -15.85
C GLU A 216 -11.18 6.43 -16.51
N GLN A 217 -10.06 7.16 -16.42
CA GLN A 217 -8.78 6.66 -16.94
C GLN A 217 -8.33 5.36 -16.25
N ALA A 218 -8.50 5.25 -14.93
CA ALA A 218 -8.18 4.03 -14.19
C ALA A 218 -9.05 2.84 -14.67
N LEU A 219 -10.33 3.07 -14.93
CA LEU A 219 -11.27 2.04 -15.40
C LEU A 219 -10.93 1.46 -16.78
N LEU A 220 -10.22 2.20 -17.65
CA LEU A 220 -9.77 1.70 -18.95
C LEU A 220 -8.82 0.49 -18.81
N PHE A 221 -8.12 0.37 -17.68
CA PHE A 221 -7.23 -0.77 -17.39
C PHE A 221 -7.94 -1.96 -16.75
N GLN A 222 -9.26 -1.88 -16.54
CA GLN A 222 -10.10 -2.96 -16.01
C GLN A 222 -9.60 -3.52 -14.66
N PRO A 223 -9.30 -2.67 -13.66
CA PRO A 223 -8.90 -3.16 -12.35
C PRO A 223 -10.04 -3.94 -11.68
N ASN A 224 -9.70 -4.89 -10.81
CA ASN A 224 -10.67 -5.58 -9.96
C ASN A 224 -11.16 -4.70 -8.82
N GLU A 225 -10.29 -3.76 -8.37
CA GLU A 225 -10.56 -2.87 -7.26
C GLU A 225 -9.99 -1.47 -7.56
N LEU A 226 -10.72 -0.45 -7.08
CA LEU A 226 -10.25 0.93 -7.02
C LEU A 226 -10.36 1.38 -5.57
N PHE A 227 -9.22 1.79 -4.99
CA PHE A 227 -9.22 2.43 -3.70
C PHE A 227 -9.09 3.92 -3.89
N ILE A 228 -10.07 4.65 -3.38
CA ILE A 228 -10.08 6.11 -3.37
C ILE A 228 -9.86 6.61 -1.95
N TYR A 229 -8.91 7.52 -1.78
CA TYR A 229 -8.53 8.07 -0.49
C TYR A 229 -8.71 9.58 -0.48
N PRO A 230 -9.32 10.15 0.59
CA PRO A 230 -9.23 11.60 0.79
C PRO A 230 -7.78 12.00 1.10
N LEU A 231 -7.34 13.12 0.55
CA LEU A 231 -6.04 13.69 0.94
C LEU A 231 -6.11 14.17 2.38
N TYR A 232 -5.32 13.55 3.25
CA TYR A 232 -5.13 14.03 4.62
C TYR A 232 -3.90 14.90 4.72
N VAL A 233 -4.08 16.14 5.19
CA VAL A 233 -2.97 17.01 5.57
C VAL A 233 -2.54 16.65 6.98
N ARG A 234 -1.29 16.22 7.14
CA ARG A 234 -0.77 15.76 8.43
C ARG A 234 0.50 16.51 8.82
N PRO A 235 0.70 16.76 10.13
CA PRO A 235 1.96 17.31 10.61
C PRO A 235 3.16 16.49 10.14
N GLY A 236 4.21 17.18 9.68
CA GLY A 236 5.44 16.53 9.20
C GLY A 236 5.38 16.03 7.74
N THR A 237 4.27 16.22 7.03
CA THR A 237 4.20 16.03 5.57
C THR A 237 4.50 17.34 4.85
N ALA A 238 4.86 17.26 3.57
CA ALA A 238 5.18 18.45 2.76
C ALA A 238 3.96 19.09 2.08
N ILE A 239 2.78 18.49 2.24
CA ILE A 239 1.49 19.05 1.82
C ILE A 239 0.87 19.74 3.02
N THR A 240 0.54 21.01 2.86
CA THR A 240 -0.04 21.85 3.92
C THR A 240 -1.50 22.23 3.66
N GLU A 241 -1.99 22.00 2.45
CA GLU A 241 -3.34 22.37 2.01
C GLU A 241 -3.99 21.26 1.20
N ARG A 242 -5.31 21.19 1.28
CA ARG A 242 -6.16 20.34 0.44
C ARG A 242 -7.44 21.09 0.07
N GLU A 243 -8.28 20.50 -0.74
CA GLU A 243 -9.62 21.03 -0.98
C GLU A 243 -10.49 20.95 0.28
N SER A 244 -11.54 21.78 0.30
CA SER A 244 -12.48 21.84 1.41
C SER A 244 -13.24 20.52 1.57
N ASP A 245 -13.75 20.26 2.78
CA ASP A 245 -14.55 19.07 3.08
C ASP A 245 -15.77 18.95 2.16
N ASP A 246 -16.38 20.08 1.80
CA ASP A 246 -17.54 20.08 0.90
C ASP A 246 -17.17 19.63 -0.50
N VAL A 247 -16.05 20.11 -1.04
CA VAL A 247 -15.54 19.68 -2.37
C VAL A 247 -15.11 18.23 -2.33
N CYS A 248 -14.41 17.80 -1.30
CA CYS A 248 -14.04 16.39 -1.11
C CYS A 248 -15.28 15.49 -1.07
N PHE A 249 -16.32 15.90 -0.35
CA PHE A 249 -17.57 15.14 -0.27
C PHE A 249 -18.30 15.08 -1.62
N GLN A 250 -18.30 16.17 -2.39
CA GLN A 250 -18.85 16.17 -3.76
C GLN A 250 -18.08 15.18 -4.66
N MET A 251 -16.75 15.15 -4.59
CA MET A 251 -15.91 14.17 -5.32
C MET A 251 -16.27 12.74 -4.93
N TYR A 252 -16.37 12.45 -3.62
CA TYR A 252 -16.75 11.14 -3.12
C TYR A 252 -18.14 10.70 -3.61
N CYS A 253 -19.14 11.57 -3.50
CA CYS A 253 -20.49 11.29 -3.97
C CYS A 253 -20.54 11.04 -5.48
N ALA A 254 -19.82 11.83 -6.26
CA ALA A 254 -19.72 11.68 -7.72
C ALA A 254 -19.08 10.34 -8.10
N ALA A 255 -17.98 9.97 -7.44
CA ALA A 255 -17.34 8.67 -7.64
C ALA A 255 -18.26 7.50 -7.26
N SER A 256 -18.95 7.59 -6.12
CA SER A 256 -19.88 6.55 -5.64
C SER A 256 -21.11 6.38 -6.54
N GLY A 257 -21.54 7.45 -7.22
CA GLY A 257 -22.62 7.42 -8.21
C GLY A 257 -22.20 6.87 -9.58
N THR A 258 -20.91 6.77 -9.83
CA THR A 258 -20.40 6.23 -11.09
C THR A 258 -20.61 4.72 -11.11
N LYS A 259 -21.26 4.20 -12.16
CA LYS A 259 -21.43 2.73 -12.35
C LYS A 259 -20.08 2.12 -12.72
N ILE A 260 -19.35 1.70 -11.70
CA ILE A 260 -18.01 1.10 -11.82
C ILE A 260 -18.16 -0.40 -12.15
N GLY A 261 -18.85 -0.78 -13.20
CA GLY A 261 -18.89 -2.13 -13.73
C GLY A 261 -18.68 -3.27 -12.69
N ARG A 262 -17.62 -4.08 -12.85
CA ARG A 262 -17.23 -5.14 -11.90
C ARG A 262 -16.25 -4.70 -10.80
N ALA A 263 -15.65 -3.51 -10.92
CA ALA A 263 -14.74 -3.00 -9.91
C ALA A 263 -15.51 -2.48 -8.69
N SER A 264 -15.07 -2.81 -7.48
CA SER A 264 -15.62 -2.23 -6.25
C SER A 264 -14.84 -0.98 -5.87
N CYS A 265 -15.53 0.16 -5.73
CA CYS A 265 -14.96 1.34 -5.12
C CYS A 265 -15.00 1.15 -3.60
N ARG A 266 -13.86 1.11 -2.94
CA ARG A 266 -13.77 1.03 -1.48
C ARG A 266 -13.03 2.24 -0.96
N GLU A 267 -13.66 2.94 -0.03
CA GLU A 267 -12.96 3.87 0.83
C GLU A 267 -12.28 3.04 1.94
N ARG A 268 -10.96 3.12 2.04
CA ARG A 268 -10.28 2.70 3.26
C ARG A 268 -10.32 3.86 4.23
N VAL A 269 -11.23 3.78 5.16
CA VAL A 269 -11.29 4.67 6.32
C VAL A 269 -10.21 4.29 7.31
#